data_2a78ba05dedbe966e2f5fa2a895a747e
#
_entry.id   2a78ba05dedbe966e2f5fa2a895a747e
#
_cell.length_a   1.000
_cell.length_b   1.000
_cell.length_c   1.000
_cell.angle_alpha   90.00
_cell.angle_beta   90.00
_cell.angle_gamma   90.00
#
_symmetry.space_group_name_H-M   'P 1'
#
loop_
_entity.id
_entity.type
_entity.pdbx_description
1 polymer ?
#
loop_
_entity_poly.entity_id
_entity_poly.type
_entity_poly.pdbx_seq_one_letter_code
_entity_poly.pdbx_strand_id
1 'polypeptide(L)'
;MATYDAVRDLPLEIESYALEGREVAVSSEFTRRTTVIHLEGGGHAGVGEDVTYDGEAQLALQAEGPVFPLAGKHTLDSFSQLLDRLSLFPAEPSMPAFLDYRRWAFESAALDLALRQAGLSLAEAVGRQARPVTFVVSLRIEAPPSIEPVGTLRERYPTLRFKLDPTAEWTEALVAELAALDGIDTLDLKGAYKGTPVDQAGDPELYRLVAESFPGAWIEDPDLNERTDPVLEPHRGRITWDAPIHSATDVEALPFAPKTLNFKPSRFGSVQRLFEGYDYCAERGIAIYGGGQWELGPGRGQIQYLASVFHPDTPNDVAPAAFNIHRHDPPPGLPTSPLEPQPSASGFRWADETR
;
A
#
# COMPACT_ATOMS: atom_id res chain seq x y z
N MET A 1 -4.49 1.56 -25.52
CA MET A 1 -3.84 0.25 -25.18
C MET A 1 -3.95 0.13 -23.68
N ALA A 2 -4.45 -0.98 -23.18
CA ALA A 2 -4.52 -1.19 -21.75
C ALA A 2 -3.10 -1.22 -21.14
N THR A 3 -2.94 -0.70 -19.93
CA THR A 3 -1.61 -0.60 -19.29
C THR A 3 -0.94 -1.97 -19.15
N TYR A 4 -1.72 -3.03 -18.86
CA TYR A 4 -1.19 -4.39 -18.76
C TYR A 4 -0.64 -4.93 -20.09
N ASP A 5 -1.21 -4.55 -21.24
CA ASP A 5 -0.72 -4.97 -22.55
C ASP A 5 0.75 -4.57 -22.81
N ALA A 6 1.22 -3.52 -22.13
CA ALA A 6 2.60 -3.04 -22.28
C ALA A 6 3.64 -3.97 -21.61
N VAL A 7 3.22 -4.83 -20.68
CA VAL A 7 4.14 -5.67 -19.89
C VAL A 7 3.82 -7.16 -19.95
N ARG A 8 2.59 -7.57 -20.31
CA ARG A 8 2.14 -8.96 -20.26
C ARG A 8 3.00 -9.95 -21.04
N ASP A 9 3.53 -9.50 -22.18
CA ASP A 9 4.33 -10.33 -23.09
C ASP A 9 5.85 -10.18 -22.89
N LEU A 10 6.28 -9.46 -21.80
CA LEU A 10 7.70 -9.39 -21.47
C LEU A 10 8.25 -10.79 -21.20
N PRO A 11 9.34 -11.19 -21.86
CA PRO A 11 10.01 -12.46 -21.60
C PRO A 11 10.50 -12.52 -20.16
N LEU A 12 10.33 -13.67 -19.53
CA LEU A 12 10.73 -13.94 -18.16
C LEU A 12 11.38 -15.31 -18.08
N GLU A 13 12.67 -15.35 -17.83
CA GLU A 13 13.41 -16.58 -17.54
C GLU A 13 13.72 -16.66 -16.06
N ILE A 14 13.25 -17.72 -15.40
CA ILE A 14 13.50 -17.99 -13.99
C ILE A 14 14.35 -19.26 -13.90
N GLU A 15 15.52 -19.17 -13.29
CA GLU A 15 16.44 -20.29 -13.04
C GLU A 15 16.29 -20.81 -11.61
N SER A 16 16.14 -19.90 -10.65
CA SER A 16 15.99 -20.19 -9.24
C SER A 16 15.23 -19.09 -8.51
N TYR A 17 14.84 -19.37 -7.25
CA TYR A 17 14.38 -18.32 -6.35
C TYR A 17 14.81 -18.60 -4.90
N ALA A 18 14.85 -17.53 -4.10
CA ALA A 18 15.17 -17.59 -2.68
C ALA A 18 14.18 -16.75 -1.87
N LEU A 19 14.13 -17.02 -0.57
CA LEU A 19 13.28 -16.34 0.39
C LEU A 19 14.16 -15.67 1.45
N GLU A 20 13.91 -14.39 1.75
CA GLU A 20 14.62 -13.65 2.78
C GLU A 20 13.62 -13.09 3.79
N GLY A 21 13.71 -13.51 5.06
CA GLY A 21 12.88 -12.98 6.13
C GLY A 21 13.33 -11.60 6.57
N ARG A 22 12.35 -10.71 6.81
CA ARG A 22 12.55 -9.39 7.42
C ARG A 22 11.67 -9.29 8.64
N GLU A 23 12.16 -8.66 9.73
CA GLU A 23 11.37 -8.43 10.93
C GLU A 23 11.75 -7.14 11.64
N VAL A 24 10.75 -6.52 12.27
CA VAL A 24 10.90 -5.35 13.14
C VAL A 24 9.97 -5.51 14.35
N ALA A 25 10.53 -5.41 15.55
CA ALA A 25 9.73 -5.34 16.76
C ALA A 25 9.02 -3.97 16.84
N VAL A 26 7.69 -4.00 16.84
CA VAL A 26 6.84 -2.79 16.87
C VAL A 26 6.41 -2.47 18.28
N SER A 27 6.06 -3.50 19.06
CA SER A 27 5.71 -3.42 20.48
C SER A 27 6.16 -4.70 21.19
N SER A 28 5.92 -4.79 22.50
CA SER A 28 6.16 -6.03 23.27
C SER A 28 5.31 -7.21 22.79
N GLU A 29 4.20 -6.96 22.10
CA GLU A 29 3.23 -7.97 21.68
C GLU A 29 3.19 -8.17 20.17
N PHE A 30 3.78 -7.27 19.38
CA PHE A 30 3.73 -7.34 17.93
C PHE A 30 5.09 -7.15 17.26
N THR A 31 5.52 -8.19 16.53
CA THR A 31 6.65 -8.16 15.61
C THR A 31 6.12 -8.20 14.19
N ARG A 32 6.35 -7.14 13.42
CA ARG A 32 6.08 -7.14 11.99
C ARG A 32 7.09 -8.04 11.28
N ARG A 33 6.60 -9.02 10.50
CA ARG A 33 7.41 -9.90 9.65
C ARG A 33 6.94 -9.80 8.21
N THR A 34 7.90 -9.83 7.28
CA THR A 34 7.67 -9.94 5.84
C THR A 34 8.66 -10.92 5.24
N THR A 35 8.41 -11.38 4.01
CA THR A 35 9.35 -12.23 3.27
C THR A 35 9.62 -11.61 1.91
N VAL A 36 10.90 -11.34 1.62
CA VAL A 36 11.32 -10.92 0.29
C VAL A 36 11.50 -12.16 -0.58
N ILE A 37 10.89 -12.13 -1.75
CA ILE A 37 11.04 -13.12 -2.81
C ILE A 37 12.12 -12.63 -3.75
N HIS A 38 13.17 -13.40 -3.94
CA HIS A 38 14.22 -13.16 -4.91
C HIS A 38 14.06 -14.16 -6.06
N LEU A 39 13.74 -13.69 -7.26
CA LEU A 39 13.75 -14.51 -8.50
C LEU A 39 15.05 -14.24 -9.23
N GLU A 40 15.73 -15.27 -9.71
CA GLU A 40 16.99 -15.17 -10.45
C GLU A 40 16.84 -15.84 -11.83
N GLY A 41 17.40 -15.22 -12.87
CA GLY A 41 17.44 -15.78 -14.22
C GLY A 41 18.08 -14.84 -15.22
N GLY A 42 18.75 -15.41 -16.24
CA GLY A 42 19.39 -14.64 -17.30
C GLY A 42 20.46 -13.65 -16.82
N GLY A 43 21.09 -13.91 -15.66
CA GLY A 43 22.07 -13.03 -15.05
C GLY A 43 21.46 -11.80 -14.34
N HIS A 44 20.16 -11.77 -14.11
CA HIS A 44 19.42 -10.72 -13.41
C HIS A 44 18.70 -11.29 -12.17
N ALA A 45 18.37 -10.40 -11.22
CA ALA A 45 17.55 -10.73 -10.07
C ALA A 45 16.35 -9.77 -9.99
N GLY A 46 15.14 -10.30 -9.77
CA GLY A 46 13.93 -9.57 -9.47
C GLY A 46 13.52 -9.76 -8.02
N VAL A 47 12.90 -8.76 -7.40
CA VAL A 47 12.47 -8.80 -6.00
C VAL A 47 11.01 -8.40 -5.84
N GLY A 48 10.37 -9.01 -4.84
CA GLY A 48 9.03 -8.64 -4.37
C GLY A 48 8.89 -8.96 -2.90
N GLU A 49 7.85 -8.49 -2.23
CA GLU A 49 7.72 -8.62 -0.78
C GLU A 49 6.33 -9.13 -0.38
N ASP A 50 6.28 -10.28 0.31
CA ASP A 50 5.07 -10.80 0.95
C ASP A 50 4.81 -10.02 2.25
N VAL A 51 3.72 -9.28 2.23
CA VAL A 51 3.31 -8.40 3.31
C VAL A 51 2.18 -8.97 4.16
N THR A 52 1.94 -10.27 4.09
CA THR A 52 1.02 -10.99 4.97
C THR A 52 1.27 -10.64 6.44
N TYR A 53 0.21 -10.27 7.18
CA TYR A 53 0.35 -9.87 8.60
C TYR A 53 0.46 -11.05 9.57
N ASP A 54 0.14 -12.28 9.11
CA ASP A 54 0.28 -13.50 9.89
C ASP A 54 1.78 -13.87 10.01
N GLY A 55 2.37 -13.60 11.17
CA GLY A 55 3.79 -13.84 11.44
C GLY A 55 4.15 -15.32 11.40
N GLU A 56 3.24 -16.22 11.79
CA GLU A 56 3.49 -17.67 11.75
C GLU A 56 3.45 -18.15 10.29
N ALA A 57 2.55 -17.64 9.47
CA ALA A 57 2.51 -17.94 8.04
C ALA A 57 3.77 -17.45 7.30
N GLN A 58 4.39 -16.34 7.75
CA GLN A 58 5.68 -15.86 7.22
C GLN A 58 6.82 -16.80 7.61
N LEU A 59 6.92 -17.19 8.89
CA LEU A 59 7.93 -18.13 9.37
C LEU A 59 7.79 -19.52 8.71
N ALA A 60 6.56 -20.00 8.52
CA ALA A 60 6.30 -21.26 7.83
C ALA A 60 6.80 -21.24 6.38
N LEU A 61 6.49 -20.17 5.62
CA LEU A 61 6.98 -19.99 4.26
C LEU A 61 8.52 -19.99 4.19
N GLN A 62 9.17 -19.25 5.10
CA GLN A 62 10.64 -19.18 5.17
C GLN A 62 11.27 -20.53 5.53
N ALA A 63 10.66 -21.28 6.45
CA ALA A 63 11.14 -22.59 6.86
C ALA A 63 10.95 -23.67 5.77
N GLU A 64 9.87 -23.58 5.00
CA GLU A 64 9.62 -24.48 3.87
C GLU A 64 10.62 -24.24 2.73
N GLY A 65 11.04 -23.00 2.55
CA GLY A 65 12.00 -22.61 1.53
C GLY A 65 11.42 -22.57 0.10
N PRO A 66 12.27 -22.61 -0.94
CA PRO A 66 11.87 -22.44 -2.34
C PRO A 66 11.29 -23.72 -2.95
N VAL A 67 10.10 -24.13 -2.54
CA VAL A 67 9.46 -25.40 -2.96
C VAL A 67 8.58 -25.28 -4.21
N PHE A 68 8.20 -24.07 -4.64
CA PHE A 68 7.33 -23.92 -5.81
C PHE A 68 8.10 -24.12 -7.12
N PRO A 69 7.53 -24.81 -8.13
CA PRO A 69 8.17 -25.09 -9.41
C PRO A 69 8.09 -23.87 -10.35
N LEU A 70 8.81 -22.79 -10.01
CA LEU A 70 8.76 -21.52 -10.75
C LEU A 70 9.77 -21.44 -11.90
N ALA A 71 10.82 -22.30 -11.89
CA ALA A 71 11.86 -22.30 -12.90
C ALA A 71 11.30 -22.60 -14.30
N GLY A 72 11.75 -21.84 -15.29
CA GLY A 72 11.32 -22.01 -16.67
C GLY A 72 11.38 -20.72 -17.48
N LYS A 73 10.92 -20.83 -18.74
CA LYS A 73 10.74 -19.68 -19.63
C LYS A 73 9.27 -19.34 -19.74
N HIS A 74 8.94 -18.13 -19.40
CA HIS A 74 7.60 -17.59 -19.33
C HIS A 74 7.50 -16.26 -20.09
N THR A 75 6.29 -15.76 -20.23
CA THR A 75 5.99 -14.32 -20.26
C THR A 75 5.47 -13.93 -18.90
N LEU A 76 5.39 -12.62 -18.59
CA LEU A 76 4.79 -12.17 -17.33
C LEU A 76 3.36 -12.72 -17.17
N ASP A 77 2.55 -12.73 -18.25
CA ASP A 77 1.20 -13.27 -18.25
C ASP A 77 1.16 -14.79 -17.97
N SER A 78 2.01 -15.57 -18.65
CA SER A 78 2.03 -17.03 -18.44
C SER A 78 2.56 -17.41 -17.06
N PHE A 79 3.42 -16.60 -16.45
CA PHE A 79 3.86 -16.77 -15.06
C PHE A 79 2.70 -16.46 -14.08
N SER A 80 1.96 -15.39 -14.31
CA SER A 80 0.74 -15.09 -13.53
C SER A 80 -0.25 -16.26 -13.56
N GLN A 81 -0.49 -16.85 -14.76
CA GLN A 81 -1.31 -18.06 -14.91
C GLN A 81 -0.71 -19.32 -14.23
N LEU A 82 0.61 -19.40 -14.11
CA LEU A 82 1.24 -20.45 -13.30
C LEU A 82 0.88 -20.30 -11.82
N LEU A 83 0.96 -19.07 -11.29
CA LEU A 83 0.61 -18.79 -9.90
C LEU A 83 -0.86 -19.12 -9.58
N ASP A 84 -1.80 -18.98 -10.53
CA ASP A 84 -3.21 -19.40 -10.36
C ASP A 84 -3.37 -20.89 -10.03
N ARG A 85 -2.42 -21.71 -10.42
CA ARG A 85 -2.45 -23.16 -10.22
C ARG A 85 -1.70 -23.64 -8.99
N LEU A 86 -1.04 -22.72 -8.27
CA LEU A 86 -0.24 -23.05 -7.09
C LEU A 86 -1.01 -22.72 -5.80
N SER A 87 -0.91 -23.60 -4.84
CA SER A 87 -1.35 -23.32 -3.47
C SER A 87 -0.21 -22.61 -2.73
N LEU A 88 -0.22 -21.28 -2.72
CA LEU A 88 0.83 -20.47 -2.09
C LEU A 88 0.81 -20.54 -0.55
N PHE A 89 -0.22 -21.14 0.04
CA PHE A 89 -0.35 -21.44 1.45
C PHE A 89 -0.59 -22.94 1.63
N PRO A 90 0.00 -23.59 2.65
CA PRO A 90 -0.21 -25.02 2.91
C PRO A 90 -1.61 -25.34 3.42
N ALA A 91 -2.31 -24.33 3.98
CA ALA A 91 -3.69 -24.38 4.43
C ALA A 91 -4.36 -23.03 4.15
N GLU A 92 -5.67 -22.94 4.29
CA GLU A 92 -6.41 -21.69 4.13
C GLU A 92 -5.88 -20.65 5.13
N PRO A 93 -5.47 -19.45 4.66
CA PRO A 93 -4.94 -18.42 5.55
C PRO A 93 -6.04 -17.85 6.45
N SER A 94 -5.64 -17.29 7.60
CA SER A 94 -6.54 -16.69 8.59
C SER A 94 -7.40 -15.55 8.03
N MET A 95 -6.94 -14.92 6.95
CA MET A 95 -7.69 -13.89 6.21
C MET A 95 -7.55 -14.14 4.69
N PRO A 96 -8.67 -14.14 3.93
CA PRO A 96 -8.63 -14.36 2.47
C PRO A 96 -7.69 -13.40 1.72
N ALA A 97 -7.59 -12.14 2.17
CA ALA A 97 -6.71 -11.13 1.57
C ALA A 97 -5.22 -11.53 1.57
N PHE A 98 -4.79 -12.43 2.46
CA PHE A 98 -3.41 -12.89 2.50
C PHE A 98 -3.01 -13.72 1.28
N LEU A 99 -3.97 -14.34 0.59
CA LEU A 99 -3.73 -14.99 -0.70
C LEU A 99 -3.22 -13.97 -1.74
N ASP A 100 -3.86 -12.82 -1.82
CA ASP A 100 -3.46 -11.74 -2.72
C ASP A 100 -2.12 -11.11 -2.28
N TYR A 101 -1.88 -10.93 -0.98
CA TYR A 101 -0.63 -10.34 -0.48
C TYR A 101 0.59 -11.20 -0.84
N ARG A 102 0.49 -12.50 -0.64
CA ARG A 102 1.57 -13.44 -1.01
C ARG A 102 1.73 -13.56 -2.52
N ARG A 103 0.61 -13.63 -3.26
CA ARG A 103 0.64 -13.64 -4.72
C ARG A 103 1.36 -12.40 -5.25
N TRP A 104 1.04 -11.21 -4.73
CA TRP A 104 1.69 -9.96 -5.13
C TRP A 104 3.22 -10.00 -4.99
N ALA A 105 3.74 -10.66 -3.96
CA ALA A 105 5.18 -10.80 -3.78
C ALA A 105 5.85 -11.52 -4.96
N PHE A 106 5.24 -12.60 -5.46
CA PHE A 106 5.75 -13.32 -6.64
C PHE A 106 5.51 -12.53 -7.93
N GLU A 107 4.36 -11.91 -8.10
CA GLU A 107 4.02 -11.08 -9.26
C GLU A 107 4.94 -9.87 -9.40
N SER A 108 5.19 -9.15 -8.29
CA SER A 108 6.07 -7.99 -8.29
C SER A 108 7.54 -8.37 -8.52
N ALA A 109 8.00 -9.51 -7.98
CA ALA A 109 9.32 -10.05 -8.26
C ALA A 109 9.46 -10.44 -9.75
N ALA A 110 8.43 -11.04 -10.33
CA ALA A 110 8.42 -11.41 -11.74
C ALA A 110 8.42 -10.18 -12.66
N LEU A 111 7.64 -9.16 -12.34
CA LEU A 111 7.64 -7.89 -13.07
C LEU A 111 9.04 -7.23 -13.01
N ASP A 112 9.65 -7.18 -11.81
CA ASP A 112 10.99 -6.62 -11.65
C ASP A 112 12.03 -7.38 -12.48
N LEU A 113 12.02 -8.74 -12.43
CA LEU A 113 12.94 -9.57 -13.20
C LEU A 113 12.73 -9.41 -14.71
N ALA A 114 11.49 -9.47 -15.19
CA ALA A 114 11.17 -9.36 -16.62
C ALA A 114 11.62 -8.00 -17.19
N LEU A 115 11.36 -6.91 -16.46
CA LEU A 115 11.82 -5.58 -16.84
C LEU A 115 13.35 -5.48 -16.88
N ARG A 116 14.04 -6.06 -15.92
CA ARG A 116 15.52 -6.08 -15.88
C ARG A 116 16.10 -6.91 -17.03
N GLN A 117 15.51 -8.05 -17.34
CA GLN A 117 15.91 -8.88 -18.48
C GLN A 117 15.66 -8.15 -19.82
N ALA A 118 14.62 -7.32 -19.90
CA ALA A 118 14.32 -6.49 -21.05
C ALA A 118 15.15 -5.20 -21.13
N GLY A 119 15.89 -4.84 -20.06
CA GLY A 119 16.64 -3.58 -19.96
C GLY A 119 15.75 -2.34 -19.88
N LEU A 120 14.52 -2.49 -19.38
CA LEU A 120 13.52 -1.42 -19.27
C LEU A 120 13.25 -1.09 -17.80
N SER A 121 13.00 0.18 -17.49
CA SER A 121 12.32 0.59 -16.27
C SER A 121 10.81 0.42 -16.40
N LEU A 122 10.07 0.34 -15.27
CA LEU A 122 8.61 0.31 -15.30
C LEU A 122 8.03 1.51 -16.06
N ALA A 123 8.54 2.71 -15.80
CA ALA A 123 8.06 3.94 -16.43
C ALA A 123 8.18 3.89 -17.97
N GLU A 124 9.33 3.41 -18.48
CA GLU A 124 9.55 3.22 -19.92
C GLU A 124 8.61 2.17 -20.50
N ALA A 125 8.46 1.02 -19.84
CA ALA A 125 7.61 -0.06 -20.30
C ALA A 125 6.15 0.38 -20.45
N VAL A 126 5.61 1.18 -19.52
CA VAL A 126 4.22 1.66 -19.56
C VAL A 126 4.07 3.01 -20.29
N GLY A 127 5.16 3.55 -20.88
CA GLY A 127 5.14 4.80 -21.64
C GLY A 127 4.80 6.04 -20.78
N ARG A 128 5.19 6.05 -19.51
CA ARG A 128 4.95 7.14 -18.57
C ARG A 128 6.27 7.70 -18.04
N GLN A 129 6.21 8.79 -17.27
CA GLN A 129 7.36 9.39 -16.61
C GLN A 129 7.18 9.32 -15.08
N ALA A 130 8.26 8.97 -14.39
CA ALA A 130 8.31 9.09 -12.94
C ALA A 130 8.31 10.58 -12.53
N ARG A 131 7.48 10.95 -11.57
CA ARG A 131 7.31 12.31 -11.07
C ARG A 131 7.50 12.34 -9.56
N PRO A 132 7.85 13.50 -8.97
CA PRO A 132 7.91 13.64 -7.51
C PRO A 132 6.59 13.23 -6.85
N VAL A 133 6.68 12.46 -5.77
CA VAL A 133 5.52 11.84 -5.10
C VAL A 133 5.11 12.66 -3.89
N THR A 134 3.92 13.20 -3.91
CA THR A 134 3.28 13.73 -2.70
C THR A 134 2.96 12.56 -1.77
N PHE A 135 3.43 12.61 -0.52
CA PHE A 135 3.14 11.57 0.45
C PHE A 135 2.68 12.14 1.80
N VAL A 136 1.99 11.31 2.56
CA VAL A 136 1.59 11.51 3.95
C VAL A 136 2.24 10.49 4.86
N VAL A 137 2.43 10.83 6.12
CA VAL A 137 2.84 9.89 7.18
C VAL A 137 1.58 9.38 7.86
N SER A 138 1.40 8.05 7.85
CA SER A 138 0.27 7.41 8.52
C SER A 138 0.58 7.16 9.99
N LEU A 139 -0.30 7.65 10.87
CA LEU A 139 -0.17 7.52 12.30
C LEU A 139 -1.49 7.11 12.94
N ARG A 140 -1.42 6.15 13.87
CA ARG A 140 -2.44 5.93 14.89
C ARG A 140 -1.99 6.57 16.18
N ILE A 141 -2.79 7.47 16.73
CA ILE A 141 -2.54 8.09 18.03
C ILE A 141 -2.99 7.08 19.09
N GLU A 142 -2.01 6.57 19.86
CA GLU A 142 -2.24 5.57 20.91
C GLU A 142 -2.96 6.18 22.12
N ALA A 143 -3.59 5.35 22.92
CA ALA A 143 -4.26 5.75 24.17
C ALA A 143 -3.26 6.03 25.30
N PRO A 144 -3.42 7.08 26.13
CA PRO A 144 -4.41 8.16 25.96
C PRO A 144 -4.05 9.08 24.79
N PRO A 145 -5.01 9.41 23.91
CA PRO A 145 -4.71 10.16 22.69
C PRO A 145 -4.26 11.59 23.00
N SER A 146 -3.20 12.03 22.33
CA SER A 146 -2.65 13.39 22.43
C SER A 146 -2.10 13.88 21.10
N ILE A 147 -1.90 15.20 20.96
CA ILE A 147 -1.29 15.80 19.79
C ILE A 147 0.23 15.53 19.69
N GLU A 148 0.87 15.12 20.78
CA GLU A 148 2.33 15.03 20.91
C GLU A 148 3.01 14.25 19.76
N PRO A 149 2.53 13.06 19.33
CA PRO A 149 3.19 12.32 18.25
C PRO A 149 3.23 13.10 16.92
N VAL A 150 2.14 13.81 16.60
CA VAL A 150 2.06 14.66 15.39
C VAL A 150 2.91 15.91 15.56
N GLY A 151 2.83 16.56 16.73
CA GLY A 151 3.59 17.76 17.06
C GLY A 151 5.10 17.53 16.99
N THR A 152 5.61 16.46 17.60
CA THR A 152 7.03 16.09 17.56
C THR A 152 7.54 15.88 16.14
N LEU A 153 6.75 15.20 15.29
CA LEU A 153 7.09 15.04 13.88
C LEU A 153 7.13 16.37 13.13
N ARG A 154 6.14 17.23 13.38
CA ARG A 154 6.06 18.57 12.74
C ARG A 154 7.17 19.53 13.20
N GLU A 155 7.60 19.45 14.44
CA GLU A 155 8.76 20.23 14.92
C GLU A 155 10.04 19.86 14.16
N ARG A 156 10.26 18.56 13.90
CA ARG A 156 11.44 18.08 13.17
C ARG A 156 11.31 18.21 11.65
N TYR A 157 10.10 18.02 11.13
CA TYR A 157 9.75 18.04 9.70
C TYR A 157 8.52 18.93 9.46
N PRO A 158 8.68 20.27 9.41
CA PRO A 158 7.55 21.20 9.41
C PRO A 158 6.55 21.07 8.25
N THR A 159 6.97 20.47 7.13
CA THR A 159 6.12 20.30 5.94
C THR A 159 5.43 18.95 5.86
N LEU A 160 5.61 18.05 6.85
CA LEU A 160 4.94 16.75 6.85
C LEU A 160 3.41 16.92 6.89
N ARG A 161 2.75 16.07 6.13
CA ARG A 161 1.30 15.91 6.11
C ARG A 161 0.95 14.50 6.58
N PHE A 162 -0.27 14.30 7.04
CA PHE A 162 -0.62 13.09 7.79
C PHE A 162 -1.90 12.44 7.29
N LYS A 163 -1.91 11.10 7.40
CA LYS A 163 -3.08 10.25 7.47
C LYS A 163 -3.21 9.80 8.92
N LEU A 164 -4.36 10.02 9.54
CA LEU A 164 -4.61 9.65 10.94
C LEU A 164 -5.75 8.66 11.04
N ASP A 165 -5.68 7.79 12.07
CA ASP A 165 -6.72 6.82 12.42
C ASP A 165 -7.50 7.33 13.65
N PRO A 166 -8.64 8.08 13.48
CA PRO A 166 -9.46 8.52 14.59
C PRO A 166 -10.04 7.34 15.36
N THR A 167 -10.09 7.45 16.69
CA THR A 167 -10.70 6.44 17.56
C THR A 167 -11.80 7.06 18.43
N ALA A 168 -12.67 6.24 19.01
CA ALA A 168 -13.73 6.69 19.92
C ALA A 168 -13.20 7.44 21.17
N GLU A 169 -11.90 7.40 21.44
CA GLU A 169 -11.26 8.13 22.52
C GLU A 169 -10.85 9.56 22.15
N TRP A 170 -10.99 9.96 20.86
CA TRP A 170 -10.67 11.32 20.44
C TRP A 170 -11.67 12.32 21.02
N THR A 171 -11.15 13.34 21.69
CA THR A 171 -11.96 14.42 22.25
C THR A 171 -12.08 15.60 21.29
N GLU A 172 -13.10 16.43 21.47
CA GLU A 172 -13.24 17.70 20.71
C GLU A 172 -11.99 18.59 20.84
N ALA A 173 -11.37 18.61 22.03
CA ALA A 173 -10.15 19.39 22.27
C ALA A 173 -8.98 18.88 21.40
N LEU A 174 -8.74 17.57 21.38
CA LEU A 174 -7.69 16.97 20.53
C LEU A 174 -7.95 17.24 19.05
N VAL A 175 -9.20 17.07 18.60
CA VAL A 175 -9.59 17.32 17.20
C VAL A 175 -9.35 18.79 16.83
N ALA A 176 -9.69 19.74 17.71
CA ALA A 176 -9.44 21.15 17.49
C ALA A 176 -7.93 21.47 17.40
N GLU A 177 -7.11 20.87 18.27
CA GLU A 177 -5.65 21.02 18.23
C GLU A 177 -5.06 20.46 16.92
N LEU A 178 -5.48 19.26 16.49
CA LEU A 178 -5.04 18.63 15.24
C LEU A 178 -5.48 19.46 14.02
N ALA A 179 -6.70 19.97 14.01
CA ALA A 179 -7.21 20.81 12.92
C ALA A 179 -6.43 22.14 12.81
N ALA A 180 -5.99 22.69 13.94
CA ALA A 180 -5.19 23.92 13.97
C ALA A 180 -3.77 23.74 13.41
N LEU A 181 -3.24 22.51 13.37
CA LEU A 181 -1.91 22.23 12.81
C LEU A 181 -1.86 22.37 11.29
N ASP A 182 -2.98 22.29 10.59
CA ASP A 182 -3.07 22.10 9.14
C ASP A 182 -2.18 20.91 8.65
N GLY A 183 -2.59 20.17 7.67
CA GLY A 183 -1.77 19.09 7.13
C GLY A 183 -2.29 17.68 7.43
N ILE A 184 -3.54 17.57 7.86
CA ILE A 184 -4.25 16.28 7.91
C ILE A 184 -4.99 16.10 6.58
N ASP A 185 -4.51 15.16 5.76
CA ASP A 185 -5.04 14.92 4.42
C ASP A 185 -6.03 13.76 4.34
N THR A 186 -5.93 12.81 5.27
CA THR A 186 -6.79 11.63 5.30
C THR A 186 -7.10 11.24 6.74
N LEU A 187 -8.35 10.89 6.98
CA LEU A 187 -8.86 10.33 8.24
C LEU A 187 -9.40 8.93 7.94
N ASP A 188 -8.69 7.91 8.41
CA ASP A 188 -9.01 6.51 8.17
C ASP A 188 -9.83 5.96 9.34
N LEU A 189 -11.13 5.80 9.12
CA LEU A 189 -12.09 5.42 10.14
C LEU A 189 -12.12 3.92 10.45
N LYS A 190 -11.40 3.10 9.69
CA LYS A 190 -11.25 1.65 9.88
C LYS A 190 -12.57 0.86 9.94
N GLY A 191 -13.67 1.46 9.52
CA GLY A 191 -15.01 0.85 9.57
C GLY A 191 -15.23 -0.30 8.60
N ALA A 192 -14.38 -0.43 7.56
CA ALA A 192 -14.43 -1.53 6.60
C ALA A 192 -13.57 -2.75 7.00
N TYR A 193 -12.83 -2.68 8.10
CA TYR A 193 -11.91 -3.74 8.57
C TYR A 193 -12.61 -4.78 9.48
N LYS A 194 -13.84 -5.17 9.16
CA LYS A 194 -14.68 -6.04 9.99
C LYS A 194 -13.99 -7.32 10.45
N GLY A 195 -14.04 -7.55 11.78
CA GLY A 195 -13.46 -8.75 12.39
C GLY A 195 -11.95 -8.78 12.52
N THR A 196 -11.25 -7.69 12.18
CA THR A 196 -9.80 -7.56 12.38
C THR A 196 -9.47 -6.82 13.69
N PRO A 197 -8.21 -6.89 14.19
CA PRO A 197 -7.80 -6.16 15.39
C PRO A 197 -7.89 -4.62 15.26
N VAL A 198 -8.02 -4.10 14.03
CA VAL A 198 -8.12 -2.65 13.78
C VAL A 198 -9.55 -2.21 13.44
N ASP A 199 -10.53 -3.14 13.44
CA ASP A 199 -11.95 -2.84 13.20
C ASP A 199 -12.46 -1.79 14.19
N GLN A 200 -13.16 -0.78 13.69
CA GLN A 200 -13.83 0.23 14.49
C GLN A 200 -15.29 0.32 14.08
N ALA A 201 -16.16 0.16 15.07
CA ALA A 201 -17.59 0.36 14.84
C ALA A 201 -17.90 1.82 14.46
N GLY A 202 -18.85 2.01 13.57
CA GLY A 202 -19.28 3.34 13.16
C GLY A 202 -19.85 4.15 14.33
N ASP A 203 -19.22 5.28 14.63
CA ASP A 203 -19.63 6.25 15.64
C ASP A 203 -20.09 7.54 14.96
N PRO A 204 -21.41 7.86 14.98
CA PRO A 204 -21.94 9.04 14.32
C PRO A 204 -21.40 10.37 14.88
N GLU A 205 -21.08 10.43 16.19
CA GLU A 205 -20.57 11.64 16.82
C GLU A 205 -19.12 11.89 16.43
N LEU A 206 -18.27 10.87 16.48
CA LEU A 206 -16.90 10.93 15.98
C LEU A 206 -16.87 11.28 14.49
N TYR A 207 -17.73 10.63 13.68
CA TYR A 207 -17.75 10.86 12.23
C TYR A 207 -18.14 12.30 11.89
N ARG A 208 -19.16 12.86 12.56
CA ARG A 208 -19.54 14.26 12.41
C ARG A 208 -18.38 15.18 12.83
N LEU A 209 -17.83 14.96 14.02
CA LEU A 209 -16.75 15.77 14.56
C LEU A 209 -15.55 15.86 13.60
N VAL A 210 -15.04 14.71 13.11
CA VAL A 210 -13.89 14.71 12.20
C VAL A 210 -14.24 15.24 10.81
N ALA A 211 -15.42 14.93 10.28
CA ALA A 211 -15.82 15.42 8.95
C ALA A 211 -15.99 16.93 8.90
N GLU A 212 -16.50 17.55 9.98
CA GLU A 212 -16.68 19.00 10.09
C GLU A 212 -15.36 19.72 10.40
N SER A 213 -14.51 19.14 11.25
CA SER A 213 -13.26 19.77 11.67
C SER A 213 -12.14 19.72 10.62
N PHE A 214 -12.18 18.75 9.71
CA PHE A 214 -11.20 18.59 8.63
C PHE A 214 -11.85 18.65 7.24
N PRO A 215 -12.35 19.83 6.81
CA PRO A 215 -13.16 19.92 5.58
C PRO A 215 -12.39 19.61 4.30
N GLY A 216 -11.05 19.66 4.32
CA GLY A 216 -10.17 19.33 3.20
C GLY A 216 -9.70 17.89 3.15
N ALA A 217 -9.88 17.10 4.23
CA ALA A 217 -9.36 15.76 4.31
C ALA A 217 -10.28 14.72 3.65
N TRP A 218 -9.70 13.66 3.11
CA TRP A 218 -10.42 12.45 2.70
C TRP A 218 -10.90 11.69 3.94
N ILE A 219 -12.07 11.06 3.83
CA ILE A 219 -12.67 10.18 4.86
C ILE A 219 -12.58 8.75 4.34
N GLU A 220 -11.60 8.00 4.85
CA GLU A 220 -11.31 6.64 4.36
C GLU A 220 -12.04 5.59 5.20
N ASP A 221 -12.59 4.60 4.52
CA ASP A 221 -13.23 3.40 5.08
C ASP A 221 -14.23 3.66 6.22
N PRO A 222 -15.24 4.52 6.05
CA PRO A 222 -16.29 4.67 7.05
C PRO A 222 -17.17 3.41 7.11
N ASP A 223 -17.63 3.04 8.30
CA ASP A 223 -18.72 2.08 8.49
C ASP A 223 -20.06 2.76 8.21
N LEU A 224 -20.50 2.68 6.96
CA LEU A 224 -21.79 3.27 6.54
C LEU A 224 -22.95 2.34 6.93
N ASN A 225 -23.80 2.82 7.83
CA ASN A 225 -24.98 2.14 8.33
C ASN A 225 -26.11 3.14 8.59
N GLU A 226 -27.26 2.69 9.08
CA GLU A 226 -28.45 3.55 9.31
C GLU A 226 -28.16 4.77 10.22
N ARG A 227 -27.12 4.72 11.08
CA ARG A 227 -26.76 5.80 12.00
C ARG A 227 -25.70 6.74 11.43
N THR A 228 -24.77 6.21 10.66
CA THR A 228 -23.56 6.94 10.19
C THR A 228 -23.74 7.50 8.77
N ASP A 229 -24.48 6.82 7.89
CA ASP A 229 -24.70 7.29 6.51
C ASP A 229 -25.37 8.67 6.46
N PRO A 230 -26.42 8.99 7.26
CA PRO A 230 -26.99 10.34 7.27
C PRO A 230 -26.02 11.43 7.71
N VAL A 231 -25.07 11.11 8.59
CA VAL A 231 -24.03 12.03 9.07
C VAL A 231 -23.02 12.34 7.96
N LEU A 232 -22.65 11.33 7.20
CA LEU A 232 -21.63 11.46 6.14
C LEU A 232 -22.20 11.79 4.76
N GLU A 233 -23.54 11.81 4.59
CA GLU A 233 -24.18 12.14 3.32
C GLU A 233 -23.72 13.50 2.74
N PRO A 234 -23.60 14.60 3.51
CA PRO A 234 -23.07 15.87 3.00
C PRO A 234 -21.60 15.80 2.58
N HIS A 235 -20.89 14.78 3.05
CA HIS A 235 -19.45 14.60 2.85
C HIS A 235 -19.10 13.48 1.85
N ARG A 236 -20.07 12.83 1.20
CA ARG A 236 -19.87 11.73 0.23
C ARG A 236 -18.81 12.02 -0.82
N GLY A 237 -18.67 13.28 -1.23
CA GLY A 237 -17.63 13.69 -2.18
C GLY A 237 -16.19 13.58 -1.68
N ARG A 238 -15.97 13.30 -0.39
CA ARG A 238 -14.67 13.10 0.26
C ARG A 238 -14.50 11.69 0.83
N ILE A 239 -15.51 10.83 0.68
CA ILE A 239 -15.40 9.44 1.11
C ILE A 239 -14.56 8.67 0.11
N THR A 240 -13.63 7.87 0.63
CA THR A 240 -12.73 6.99 -0.12
C THR A 240 -12.67 5.62 0.55
N TRP A 241 -12.24 4.62 -0.19
CA TRP A 241 -12.14 3.25 0.29
C TRP A 241 -10.76 2.67 0.03
N ASP A 242 -10.30 1.85 0.97
CA ASP A 242 -9.06 1.09 0.98
C ASP A 242 -9.34 -0.41 1.12
N ALA A 243 -9.90 -0.81 2.27
CA ALA A 243 -10.05 -2.21 2.64
C ALA A 243 -10.85 -3.05 1.63
N PRO A 244 -11.96 -2.59 1.05
CA PRO A 244 -12.76 -3.38 0.13
C PRO A 244 -12.21 -3.42 -1.31
N ILE A 245 -11.13 -2.70 -1.64
CA ILE A 245 -10.67 -2.54 -3.02
C ILE A 245 -9.58 -3.55 -3.37
N HIS A 246 -9.94 -4.57 -4.15
CA HIS A 246 -9.07 -5.64 -4.64
C HIS A 246 -9.11 -5.77 -6.18
N SER A 247 -10.07 -5.11 -6.83
CA SER A 247 -10.29 -5.17 -8.28
C SER A 247 -11.15 -3.99 -8.77
N ALA A 248 -11.25 -3.83 -10.06
CA ALA A 248 -12.19 -2.88 -10.68
C ALA A 248 -13.66 -3.22 -10.33
N THR A 249 -13.99 -4.51 -10.20
CA THR A 249 -15.35 -4.96 -9.84
C THR A 249 -15.74 -4.50 -8.43
N ASP A 250 -14.78 -4.44 -7.50
CA ASP A 250 -15.06 -3.93 -6.15
C ASP A 250 -15.41 -2.45 -6.17
N VAL A 251 -14.79 -1.69 -7.07
CA VAL A 251 -15.14 -0.26 -7.25
C VAL A 251 -16.58 -0.11 -7.75
N GLU A 252 -17.04 -0.99 -8.62
CA GLU A 252 -18.44 -1.01 -9.12
C GLU A 252 -19.42 -1.39 -8.03
N ALA A 253 -19.00 -2.20 -7.05
CA ALA A 253 -19.85 -2.67 -5.94
C ALA A 253 -19.98 -1.65 -4.79
N LEU A 254 -19.24 -0.52 -4.83
CA LEU A 254 -19.34 0.51 -3.80
C LEU A 254 -20.75 1.13 -3.72
N PRO A 255 -21.17 1.60 -2.55
CA PRO A 255 -22.54 2.13 -2.35
C PRO A 255 -22.84 3.38 -3.19
N PHE A 256 -21.82 4.07 -3.66
CA PHE A 256 -21.88 5.20 -4.61
C PHE A 256 -20.53 5.40 -5.31
N ALA A 257 -20.55 6.09 -6.45
CA ALA A 257 -19.35 6.36 -7.23
C ALA A 257 -18.34 7.20 -6.44
N PRO A 258 -17.10 6.70 -6.25
CA PRO A 258 -16.06 7.43 -5.53
C PRO A 258 -15.46 8.54 -6.40
N LYS A 259 -14.94 9.61 -5.77
CA LYS A 259 -14.07 10.57 -6.44
C LYS A 259 -12.60 10.20 -6.35
N THR A 260 -12.23 9.47 -5.30
CA THR A 260 -10.87 8.97 -5.08
C THR A 260 -10.90 7.62 -4.35
N LEU A 261 -9.82 6.85 -4.51
CA LEU A 261 -9.63 5.53 -3.90
C LEU A 261 -8.21 5.37 -3.41
N ASN A 262 -8.03 4.56 -2.36
CA ASN A 262 -6.73 4.09 -1.93
C ASN A 262 -6.40 2.75 -2.62
N PHE A 263 -5.32 2.71 -3.40
CA PHE A 263 -4.84 1.49 -4.03
C PHE A 263 -3.62 0.95 -3.32
N LYS A 264 -3.75 -0.25 -2.77
CA LYS A 264 -2.63 -1.03 -2.19
C LYS A 264 -2.32 -2.20 -3.11
N PRO A 265 -1.19 -2.19 -3.83
CA PRO A 265 -0.89 -3.19 -4.86
C PRO A 265 -1.02 -4.63 -4.39
N SER A 266 -0.60 -4.93 -3.16
CA SER A 266 -0.74 -6.26 -2.56
C SER A 266 -2.17 -6.77 -2.45
N ARG A 267 -3.18 -5.88 -2.34
CA ARG A 267 -4.60 -6.27 -2.32
C ARG A 267 -5.09 -6.77 -3.67
N PHE A 268 -4.51 -6.27 -4.76
CA PHE A 268 -4.85 -6.72 -6.11
C PHE A 268 -4.23 -8.10 -6.43
N GLY A 269 -3.16 -8.47 -5.77
CA GLY A 269 -2.50 -9.77 -5.89
C GLY A 269 -1.82 -10.03 -7.22
N SER A 270 -2.24 -9.40 -8.33
CA SER A 270 -1.57 -9.53 -9.63
C SER A 270 -1.33 -8.18 -10.30
N VAL A 271 -0.29 -8.11 -11.13
CA VAL A 271 0.01 -6.94 -11.95
C VAL A 271 -1.14 -6.62 -12.89
N GLN A 272 -1.79 -7.64 -13.45
CA GLN A 272 -2.94 -7.47 -14.33
C GLN A 272 -4.08 -6.75 -13.60
N ARG A 273 -4.56 -7.28 -12.48
CA ARG A 273 -5.68 -6.68 -11.73
C ARG A 273 -5.37 -5.25 -11.29
N LEU A 274 -4.14 -4.99 -10.85
CA LEU A 274 -3.72 -3.65 -10.46
C LEU A 274 -3.77 -2.67 -11.63
N PHE A 275 -3.22 -3.03 -12.79
CA PHE A 275 -3.18 -2.16 -13.96
C PHE A 275 -4.57 -1.97 -14.58
N GLU A 276 -5.41 -2.99 -14.58
CA GLU A 276 -6.83 -2.87 -14.94
C GLU A 276 -7.57 -1.89 -14.01
N GLY A 277 -7.27 -1.92 -12.71
CA GLY A 277 -7.78 -0.95 -11.73
C GLY A 277 -7.35 0.48 -12.03
N TYR A 278 -6.08 0.70 -12.37
CA TYR A 278 -5.58 2.03 -12.80
C TYR A 278 -6.29 2.53 -14.06
N ASP A 279 -6.41 1.67 -15.09
CA ASP A 279 -7.09 2.02 -16.33
C ASP A 279 -8.57 2.33 -16.09
N TYR A 280 -9.25 1.50 -15.29
CA TYR A 280 -10.65 1.69 -14.91
C TYR A 280 -10.90 3.06 -14.25
N CYS A 281 -10.06 3.43 -13.29
CA CYS A 281 -10.16 4.71 -12.60
C CYS A 281 -9.85 5.89 -13.52
N ALA A 282 -8.82 5.77 -14.36
CA ALA A 282 -8.43 6.80 -15.31
C ALA A 282 -9.55 7.10 -16.33
N GLU A 283 -10.21 6.06 -16.87
CA GLU A 283 -11.34 6.19 -17.81
C GLU A 283 -12.55 6.91 -17.19
N ARG A 284 -12.73 6.81 -15.87
CA ARG A 284 -13.88 7.38 -15.14
C ARG A 284 -13.55 8.66 -14.39
N GLY A 285 -12.30 9.13 -14.48
CA GLY A 285 -11.86 10.33 -13.76
C GLY A 285 -11.85 10.16 -12.25
N ILE A 286 -11.67 8.91 -11.76
CA ILE A 286 -11.52 8.61 -10.34
C ILE A 286 -10.04 8.80 -9.99
N ALA A 287 -9.76 9.69 -9.04
CA ALA A 287 -8.41 9.88 -8.54
C ALA A 287 -7.95 8.69 -7.69
N ILE A 288 -6.64 8.46 -7.64
CA ILE A 288 -6.06 7.40 -6.82
C ILE A 288 -4.98 8.01 -5.94
N TYR A 289 -4.89 7.57 -4.71
CA TYR A 289 -3.68 7.65 -3.90
C TYR A 289 -3.24 6.25 -3.51
N GLY A 290 -1.93 6.05 -3.37
CA GLY A 290 -1.38 4.74 -3.04
C GLY A 290 -1.22 4.54 -1.55
N GLY A 291 -1.17 3.29 -1.17
CA GLY A 291 -0.82 2.87 0.17
C GLY A 291 -0.03 1.57 0.18
N GLY A 292 0.49 1.22 1.35
CA GLY A 292 1.21 -0.02 1.59
C GLY A 292 0.63 -0.84 2.72
N GLN A 293 1.29 -1.98 2.96
CA GLN A 293 0.96 -2.92 4.06
C GLN A 293 2.14 -3.05 5.02
N TRP A 294 2.81 -1.91 5.29
CA TRP A 294 3.98 -1.86 6.17
C TRP A 294 5.12 -2.77 5.66
N GLU A 295 5.57 -2.51 4.46
CA GLU A 295 6.70 -3.17 3.83
C GLU A 295 7.99 -2.87 4.59
N LEU A 296 8.81 -3.88 4.84
CA LEU A 296 10.11 -3.77 5.52
C LEU A 296 11.29 -3.83 4.54
N GLY A 297 11.04 -4.13 3.29
CA GLY A 297 12.03 -4.33 2.23
C GLY A 297 11.65 -3.63 0.93
N PRO A 298 11.94 -4.25 -0.23
CA PRO A 298 11.80 -3.65 -1.55
C PRO A 298 10.36 -3.21 -1.89
N GLY A 299 9.37 -3.83 -1.28
CA GLY A 299 7.97 -3.47 -1.49
C GLY A 299 7.67 -2.00 -1.24
N ARG A 300 8.34 -1.36 -0.25
CA ARG A 300 8.19 0.07 0.02
C ARG A 300 8.63 0.92 -1.18
N GLY A 301 9.77 0.62 -1.76
CA GLY A 301 10.26 1.29 -2.96
C GLY A 301 9.36 1.04 -4.17
N GLN A 302 8.82 -0.17 -4.31
CA GLN A 302 7.91 -0.52 -5.40
C GLN A 302 6.60 0.28 -5.35
N ILE A 303 5.99 0.45 -4.16
CA ILE A 303 4.76 1.27 -4.04
C ILE A 303 5.04 2.76 -4.26
N GLN A 304 6.22 3.28 -3.87
CA GLN A 304 6.66 4.64 -4.19
C GLN A 304 6.82 4.82 -5.69
N TYR A 305 7.38 3.82 -6.38
CA TYR A 305 7.53 3.88 -7.84
C TYR A 305 6.18 3.87 -8.56
N LEU A 306 5.24 3.03 -8.14
CA LEU A 306 3.87 3.04 -8.67
C LEU A 306 3.21 4.41 -8.44
N ALA A 307 3.33 4.98 -7.25
CA ALA A 307 2.82 6.32 -6.97
C ALA A 307 3.41 7.36 -7.91
N SER A 308 4.74 7.33 -8.11
CA SER A 308 5.46 8.25 -9.00
C SER A 308 4.99 8.21 -10.45
N VAL A 309 4.58 7.02 -10.94
CA VAL A 309 4.17 6.79 -12.33
C VAL A 309 2.67 7.02 -12.54
N PHE A 310 1.83 6.67 -11.56
CA PHE A 310 0.38 6.60 -11.76
C PHE A 310 -0.43 7.68 -11.02
N HIS A 311 0.01 8.09 -9.81
CA HIS A 311 -0.76 9.03 -8.96
C HIS A 311 0.14 9.93 -8.08
N PRO A 312 1.13 10.64 -8.65
CA PRO A 312 2.15 11.36 -7.89
C PRO A 312 1.63 12.55 -7.08
N ASP A 313 0.53 13.15 -7.50
CA ASP A 313 0.04 14.43 -6.97
C ASP A 313 -0.94 14.29 -5.79
N THR A 314 -1.33 13.07 -5.44
CA THR A 314 -2.29 12.77 -4.37
C THR A 314 -1.59 12.44 -3.05
N PRO A 315 -2.27 12.52 -1.89
CA PRO A 315 -1.64 12.28 -0.58
C PRO A 315 -1.38 10.77 -0.34
N ASN A 316 -0.36 10.24 -0.99
CA ASN A 316 -0.02 8.82 -0.95
C ASN A 316 0.49 8.40 0.44
N ASP A 317 -0.04 7.31 0.98
CA ASP A 317 0.45 6.66 2.21
C ASP A 317 1.68 5.79 1.89
N VAL A 318 2.72 6.41 1.34
CA VAL A 318 3.97 5.76 0.90
C VAL A 318 5.22 6.48 1.43
N ALA A 319 5.12 7.09 2.60
CA ALA A 319 6.26 7.73 3.26
C ALA A 319 7.50 6.80 3.31
N PRO A 320 8.72 7.33 3.33
CA PRO A 320 9.92 6.54 3.60
C PRO A 320 9.76 5.64 4.82
N ALA A 321 10.21 4.38 4.73
CA ALA A 321 9.99 3.35 5.75
C ALA A 321 10.43 3.79 7.16
N ALA A 322 11.44 4.63 7.26
CA ALA A 322 11.94 5.14 8.55
C ALA A 322 10.88 5.91 9.35
N PHE A 323 9.89 6.56 8.72
CA PHE A 323 8.77 7.19 9.44
C PHE A 323 7.85 6.17 10.10
N ASN A 324 7.71 4.98 9.52
CA ASN A 324 6.90 3.90 10.09
C ASN A 324 7.66 3.10 11.14
N ILE A 325 8.96 2.82 10.89
CA ILE A 325 9.81 2.02 11.78
C ILE A 325 10.16 2.82 13.05
N HIS A 326 10.47 4.11 12.89
CA HIS A 326 10.86 5.01 13.97
C HIS A 326 9.79 6.07 14.25
N ARG A 327 8.52 5.68 14.23
CA ARG A 327 7.37 6.60 14.32
C ARG A 327 7.38 7.57 15.49
N HIS A 328 8.03 7.20 16.62
CA HIS A 328 8.12 8.07 17.80
C HIS A 328 9.35 8.98 17.80
N ASP A 329 10.41 8.60 17.09
CA ASP A 329 11.65 9.38 16.98
C ASP A 329 12.37 9.09 15.65
N PRO A 330 11.82 9.56 14.51
CA PRO A 330 12.45 9.34 13.21
C PRO A 330 13.81 10.05 13.16
N PRO A 331 14.81 9.41 12.52
CA PRO A 331 16.15 10.00 12.40
C PRO A 331 16.11 11.34 11.64
N PRO A 332 17.01 12.27 11.92
CA PRO A 332 17.08 13.53 11.18
C PRO A 332 17.49 13.31 9.71
N GLY A 333 17.05 14.21 8.84
CA GLY A 333 17.46 14.22 7.43
C GLY A 333 16.69 13.25 6.53
N LEU A 334 15.56 12.71 6.98
CA LEU A 334 14.68 11.97 6.09
C LEU A 334 14.12 12.89 5.00
N PRO A 335 13.88 12.37 3.78
CA PRO A 335 13.25 13.14 2.72
C PRO A 335 11.83 13.53 3.12
N THR A 336 11.41 14.73 2.72
CA THR A 336 10.07 15.27 2.91
C THR A 336 9.26 15.20 1.62
N SER A 337 7.95 15.39 1.74
CA SER A 337 7.05 15.44 0.58
C SER A 337 7.22 16.77 -0.21
N PRO A 338 7.30 16.75 -1.55
CA PRO A 338 7.28 15.55 -2.40
C PRO A 338 8.61 14.77 -2.38
N LEU A 339 8.51 13.43 -2.51
CA LEU A 339 9.67 12.55 -2.63
C LEU A 339 10.17 12.53 -4.07
N GLU A 340 11.42 12.95 -4.28
CA GLU A 340 12.02 12.96 -5.60
C GLU A 340 12.18 11.56 -6.18
N PRO A 341 11.87 11.35 -7.48
CA PRO A 341 11.99 10.05 -8.13
C PRO A 341 13.43 9.54 -8.12
N GLN A 342 13.59 8.28 -7.75
CA GLN A 342 14.87 7.58 -7.77
C GLN A 342 14.71 6.18 -8.40
N PRO A 343 14.10 6.04 -9.60
CA PRO A 343 13.95 4.74 -10.22
C PRO A 343 15.32 4.18 -10.59
N SER A 344 15.52 2.87 -10.42
CA SER A 344 16.69 2.18 -10.99
C SER A 344 16.66 2.25 -12.53
N ALA A 345 17.82 2.09 -13.17
CA ALA A 345 17.95 2.17 -14.62
C ALA A 345 17.11 1.12 -15.36
N SER A 346 16.80 -0.02 -14.71
CA SER A 346 15.88 -1.02 -15.21
C SER A 346 15.19 -1.73 -14.05
N GLY A 347 14.03 -2.33 -14.31
CA GLY A 347 13.27 -3.06 -13.31
C GLY A 347 12.15 -2.25 -12.67
N PHE A 348 11.64 -2.79 -11.57
CA PHE A 348 10.55 -2.25 -10.77
C PHE A 348 11.06 -1.86 -9.38
N ARG A 349 12.05 -0.97 -9.31
CA ARG A 349 12.71 -0.54 -8.06
C ARG A 349 12.82 0.97 -7.95
N TRP A 350 12.65 1.43 -6.71
CA TRP A 350 12.88 2.81 -6.30
C TRP A 350 14.22 2.90 -5.58
N ALA A 351 15.27 3.29 -6.25
CA ALA A 351 16.67 3.19 -5.88
C ALA A 351 17.25 1.76 -5.92
N ASP A 352 18.53 1.66 -6.14
CA ASP A 352 19.27 0.41 -5.95
C ASP A 352 19.40 0.15 -4.44
N GLU A 353 18.96 -1.02 -4.00
CA GLU A 353 19.03 -1.44 -2.60
C GLU A 353 20.50 -1.60 -2.17
N THR A 354 21.12 -0.54 -1.74
CA THR A 354 22.40 -0.55 -1.06
C THR A 354 22.42 0.37 0.18
N ARG A 355 21.25 0.51 0.85
CA ARG A 355 21.26 1.17 2.18
C ARG A 355 20.15 0.61 3.08
#